data_75df61bebb4a13ff17b31559fbcd4431
#
_entry.id   75df61bebb4a13ff17b31559fbcd4431
#
_cell.length_a   1.000
_cell.length_b   1.000
_cell.length_c   1.000
_cell.angle_alpha   90.00
_cell.angle_beta   90.00
_cell.angle_gamma   90.00
#
_symmetry.space_group_name_H-M   'P 1'
#
loop_
_entity.id
_entity.type
_entity.pdbx_description
1 polymer ?
#
loop_
_entity_poly.entity_id
_entity_poly.type
_entity_poly.pdbx_seq_one_letter_code
_entity_poly.pdbx_strand_id
1 'polypeptide(L)'
;MYLNKEMTVQALRNMSTFHKDLCTQFNKWDMDFKSNLGRRNVVMSQAQEHFFAKELKKVFRGVDADGRTGKADIVIGEIDRELECKLTSGNRTGSVSYSFQTDWATLKNKKSVDY
;
A
#
# COMPACT_ATOMS: atom_id res chain seq x y z
N MET A 1 -3.07 6.14 18.12
CA MET A 1 -2.74 5.33 16.94
C MET A 1 -1.44 5.81 16.34
N TYR A 2 -0.56 4.91 15.95
CA TYR A 2 0.77 5.26 15.43
C TYR A 2 0.73 5.92 14.05
N LEU A 3 -0.30 5.68 13.26
CA LEU A 3 -0.51 6.31 11.95
C LEU A 3 -1.50 7.47 12.13
N ASN A 4 -1.07 8.68 11.83
CA ASN A 4 -1.92 9.86 11.98
C ASN A 4 -2.38 10.41 10.64
N LYS A 5 -3.25 11.43 10.69
CA LYS A 5 -3.85 12.04 9.50
C LYS A 5 -2.79 12.66 8.59
N GLU A 6 -1.81 13.35 9.15
CA GLU A 6 -0.77 14.03 8.36
C GLU A 6 0.09 13.04 7.59
N MET A 7 0.48 11.95 8.23
CA MET A 7 1.22 10.87 7.58
C MET A 7 0.42 10.26 6.44
N THR A 8 -0.87 10.00 6.67
CA THR A 8 -1.77 9.44 5.66
C THR A 8 -1.92 10.37 4.47
N VAL A 9 -2.17 11.66 4.72
CA VAL A 9 -2.32 12.67 3.66
C VAL A 9 -1.05 12.76 2.84
N GLN A 10 0.11 12.80 3.48
CA GLN A 10 1.38 12.89 2.77
C GLN A 10 1.65 11.64 1.92
N ALA A 11 1.40 10.46 2.46
CA ALA A 11 1.54 9.21 1.71
C ALA A 11 0.61 9.19 0.48
N LEU A 12 -0.64 9.59 0.65
CA LEU A 12 -1.61 9.64 -0.45
C LEU A 12 -1.24 10.67 -1.51
N ARG A 13 -0.70 11.82 -1.12
CA ARG A 13 -0.18 12.82 -2.06
C ARG A 13 0.97 12.25 -2.89
N ASN A 14 1.88 11.57 -2.23
CA ASN A 14 3.02 10.95 -2.92
C ASN A 14 2.54 9.86 -3.88
N MET A 15 1.56 9.05 -3.48
CA MET A 15 0.95 8.05 -4.36
C MET A 15 0.31 8.70 -5.59
N SER A 16 -0.41 9.79 -5.40
CA SER A 16 -1.07 10.52 -6.50
C SER A 16 -0.05 11.08 -7.49
N THR A 17 1.00 11.69 -7.00
CA THR A 17 2.09 12.20 -7.84
C THR A 17 2.77 11.06 -8.60
N PHE A 18 3.07 9.99 -7.94
CA PHE A 18 3.67 8.80 -8.54
C PHE A 18 2.79 8.21 -9.64
N HIS A 19 1.48 8.13 -9.39
CA HIS A 19 0.50 7.65 -10.37
C HIS A 19 0.48 8.53 -11.63
N LYS A 20 0.49 9.86 -11.45
CA LYS A 20 0.55 10.80 -12.57
C LYS A 20 1.83 10.63 -13.38
N ASP A 21 2.96 10.48 -12.71
CA ASP A 21 4.25 10.25 -13.38
C ASP A 21 4.23 8.97 -14.21
N LEU A 22 3.68 7.88 -13.66
CA LEU A 22 3.55 6.63 -14.39
C LEU A 22 2.65 6.77 -15.61
N CYS A 23 1.52 7.44 -15.48
CA CYS A 23 0.62 7.69 -16.62
C CYS A 23 1.34 8.48 -17.72
N THR A 24 2.09 9.50 -17.35
CA THR A 24 2.87 10.31 -18.30
C THR A 24 3.91 9.47 -19.02
N GLN A 25 4.67 8.64 -18.29
CA GLN A 25 5.70 7.79 -18.87
C GLN A 25 5.08 6.73 -19.80
N PHE A 26 3.99 6.10 -19.38
CA PHE A 26 3.29 5.11 -20.20
C PHE A 26 2.77 5.74 -21.51
N ASN A 27 2.14 6.91 -21.42
CA ASN A 27 1.62 7.61 -22.59
C ASN A 27 2.73 8.00 -23.57
N LYS A 28 3.90 8.33 -23.06
CA LYS A 28 5.08 8.67 -23.89
C LYS A 28 5.50 7.51 -24.77
N TRP A 29 5.23 6.27 -24.34
CA TRP A 29 5.55 5.05 -25.08
C TRP A 29 4.31 4.41 -25.72
N ASP A 30 3.23 5.17 -25.90
CA ASP A 30 1.96 4.71 -26.49
C ASP A 30 1.31 3.58 -25.68
N MET A 31 1.49 3.59 -24.34
CA MET A 31 0.87 2.65 -23.43
C MET A 31 -0.11 3.38 -22.49
N ASP A 32 -1.05 2.63 -21.92
CA ASP A 32 -2.03 3.18 -20.98
C ASP A 32 -1.96 2.46 -19.64
N PHE A 33 -1.47 3.18 -18.63
CA PHE A 33 -1.35 2.62 -17.28
C PHE A 33 -2.70 2.34 -16.62
N LYS A 34 -3.75 3.09 -16.98
CA LYS A 34 -5.08 3.00 -16.36
C LYS A 34 -5.98 1.89 -16.93
N SER A 35 -5.71 1.44 -18.14
CA SER A 35 -6.63 0.55 -18.87
C SER A 35 -6.75 -0.83 -18.25
N ASN A 36 -5.71 -1.33 -17.61
CA ASN A 36 -5.72 -2.62 -16.93
C ASN A 36 -5.66 -2.41 -15.42
N LEU A 37 -6.82 -2.45 -14.78
CA LEU A 37 -6.95 -2.17 -13.34
C LEU A 37 -6.17 -3.16 -12.48
N GLY A 38 -6.13 -4.43 -12.87
CA GLY A 38 -5.37 -5.44 -12.13
C GLY A 38 -3.89 -5.13 -12.08
N ARG A 39 -3.29 -4.82 -13.22
CA ARG A 39 -1.86 -4.47 -13.29
C ARG A 39 -1.56 -3.15 -12.59
N ARG A 40 -2.43 -2.16 -12.79
CA ARG A 40 -2.31 -0.88 -12.10
C ARG A 40 -2.31 -1.08 -10.58
N ASN A 41 -3.23 -1.88 -10.07
CA ASN A 41 -3.37 -2.11 -8.63
C ASN A 41 -2.17 -2.86 -8.04
N VAL A 42 -1.52 -3.74 -8.79
CA VAL A 42 -0.27 -4.38 -8.33
C VAL A 42 0.81 -3.33 -8.08
N VAL A 43 1.02 -2.42 -9.03
CA VAL A 43 2.02 -1.36 -8.90
C VAL A 43 1.63 -0.38 -7.78
N MET A 44 0.36 0.02 -7.74
CA MET A 44 -0.10 1.00 -6.74
C MET A 44 -0.15 0.41 -5.33
N SER A 45 -0.35 -0.89 -5.17
CA SER A 45 -0.22 -1.55 -3.87
C SER A 45 1.22 -1.48 -3.35
N GLN A 46 2.18 -1.71 -4.23
CA GLN A 46 3.59 -1.56 -3.89
C GLN A 46 3.92 -0.11 -3.51
N ALA A 47 3.39 0.84 -4.26
CA ALA A 47 3.57 2.26 -3.96
C ALA A 47 2.96 2.63 -2.60
N GLN A 48 1.78 2.11 -2.28
CA GLN A 48 1.13 2.32 -0.99
C GLN A 48 2.02 1.88 0.16
N GLU A 49 2.53 0.66 0.10
CA GLU A 49 3.45 0.14 1.11
C GLU A 49 4.68 1.03 1.25
N HIS A 50 5.27 1.40 0.13
CA HIS A 50 6.47 2.24 0.11
C HIS A 50 6.24 3.61 0.75
N PHE A 51 5.19 4.31 0.35
CA PHE A 51 4.97 5.69 0.81
C PHE A 51 4.47 5.75 2.25
N PHE A 52 3.68 4.79 2.69
CA PHE A 52 3.31 4.69 4.11
C PHE A 52 4.51 4.33 4.98
N ALA A 53 5.32 3.37 4.55
CA ALA A 53 6.56 3.03 5.27
C ALA A 53 7.50 4.22 5.36
N LYS A 54 7.61 5.02 4.29
CA LYS A 54 8.45 6.23 4.27
C LYS A 54 8.03 7.23 5.34
N GLU A 55 6.71 7.44 5.53
CA GLU A 55 6.21 8.33 6.59
C GLU A 55 6.47 7.75 7.97
N LEU A 56 6.25 6.45 8.16
CA LEU A 56 6.49 5.79 9.45
C LEU A 56 7.98 5.79 9.83
N LYS A 57 8.87 5.67 8.86
CA LYS A 57 10.33 5.72 9.10
C LYS A 57 10.80 7.05 9.67
N LYS A 58 10.06 8.14 9.48
CA LYS A 58 10.38 9.44 10.06
C LYS A 58 10.19 9.48 11.57
N VAL A 59 9.34 8.59 12.11
CA VAL A 59 8.91 8.59 13.51
C VAL A 59 9.39 7.36 14.26
N PHE A 60 9.43 6.20 13.61
CA PHE A 60 9.73 4.91 14.23
C PHE A 60 10.99 4.26 13.67
N ARG A 61 11.62 3.43 14.48
CA ARG A 61 12.73 2.58 14.08
C ARG A 61 12.23 1.20 13.67
N GLY A 62 13.02 0.49 12.86
CA GLY A 62 12.70 -0.88 12.49
C GLY A 62 11.47 -1.00 11.60
N VAL A 63 11.19 0.01 10.79
CA VAL A 63 10.11 -0.05 9.80
C VAL A 63 10.60 -0.80 8.58
N ASP A 64 9.91 -1.89 8.24
CA ASP A 64 10.23 -2.75 7.11
C ASP A 64 8.98 -2.96 6.26
N ALA A 65 9.11 -2.71 4.97
CA ALA A 65 8.02 -2.86 3.98
C ALA A 65 8.28 -4.05 3.04
N ASP A 66 8.76 -5.16 3.59
CA ASP A 66 9.02 -6.39 2.85
C ASP A 66 7.80 -7.31 2.91
N GLY A 67 6.90 -7.19 1.95
CA GLY A 67 5.64 -7.93 1.91
C GLY A 67 5.75 -9.40 1.49
N ARG A 68 6.79 -10.11 1.89
CA ARG A 68 6.93 -11.54 1.57
C ARG A 68 5.86 -12.38 2.27
N THR A 69 5.59 -13.55 1.72
CA THR A 69 4.69 -14.54 2.33
C THR A 69 5.09 -14.80 3.78
N GLY A 70 4.14 -14.75 4.68
CA GLY A 70 4.35 -14.92 6.11
C GLY A 70 4.68 -13.63 6.85
N LYS A 71 4.80 -12.50 6.15
CA LYS A 71 5.04 -11.18 6.75
C LYS A 71 3.91 -10.22 6.40
N ALA A 72 3.66 -9.26 7.30
CA ALA A 72 2.79 -8.14 7.00
C ALA A 72 3.43 -7.22 5.95
N ASP A 73 2.63 -6.41 5.29
CA ASP A 73 3.12 -5.46 4.28
C ASP A 73 4.08 -4.45 4.89
N ILE A 74 3.80 -3.98 6.10
CA ILE A 74 4.68 -3.09 6.84
C ILE A 74 4.80 -3.59 8.27
N VAL A 75 6.03 -3.75 8.74
CA VAL A 75 6.33 -4.11 10.12
C VAL A 75 7.02 -2.93 10.80
N ILE A 76 6.55 -2.55 11.99
CA ILE A 76 7.13 -1.47 12.79
C ILE A 76 7.75 -2.10 14.03
N GLY A 77 9.04 -2.41 13.95
CA GLY A 77 9.75 -3.15 15.01
C GLY A 77 9.76 -2.43 16.35
N GLU A 78 9.95 -1.12 16.36
CA GLU A 78 10.04 -0.32 17.60
C GLU A 78 8.81 -0.47 18.49
N ILE A 79 7.63 -0.62 17.93
CA ILE A 79 6.38 -0.73 18.69
C ILE A 79 5.71 -2.10 18.56
N ASP A 80 6.38 -3.06 17.93
CA ASP A 80 5.90 -4.43 17.71
C ASP A 80 4.51 -4.45 17.08
N ARG A 81 4.30 -3.66 16.02
CA ARG A 81 3.04 -3.57 15.28
C ARG A 81 3.25 -3.97 13.83
N GLU A 82 2.20 -4.50 13.24
CA GLU A 82 2.17 -4.89 11.83
C GLU A 82 0.99 -4.23 11.15
N LEU A 83 1.21 -3.68 9.96
CA LEU A 83 0.20 -3.00 9.16
C LEU A 83 0.03 -3.73 7.84
N GLU A 84 -1.20 -4.13 7.55
CA GLU A 84 -1.58 -4.71 6.27
C GLU A 84 -2.23 -3.64 5.41
N CYS A 85 -1.70 -3.46 4.21
CA CYS A 85 -2.20 -2.45 3.27
C CYS A 85 -3.14 -3.11 2.25
N LYS A 86 -4.27 -2.49 2.01
CA LYS A 86 -5.24 -2.97 1.03
C LYS A 86 -5.59 -1.85 0.07
N LEU A 87 -5.68 -2.20 -1.20
CA LEU A 87 -6.06 -1.29 -2.26
C LEU A 87 -7.23 -1.91 -3.02
N THR A 88 -8.26 -1.10 -3.25
CA THR A 88 -9.42 -1.52 -4.02
C THR A 88 -9.79 -0.45 -5.04
N SER A 89 -10.34 -0.88 -6.18
CA SER A 89 -10.82 0.02 -7.21
C SER A 89 -12.33 0.19 -7.08
N GLY A 90 -12.80 1.43 -7.26
CA GLY A 90 -14.22 1.70 -7.39
C GLY A 90 -14.77 1.09 -8.68
N ASN A 91 -16.05 0.74 -8.67
CA ASN A 91 -16.74 0.30 -9.86
C ASN A 91 -17.27 1.50 -10.68
N ARG A 92 -17.99 1.22 -11.79
CA ARG A 92 -18.56 2.25 -12.67
C ARG A 92 -19.52 3.21 -11.99
N THR A 93 -20.20 2.77 -10.92
CA THR A 93 -21.17 3.58 -10.18
C THR A 93 -20.53 4.34 -9.02
N GLY A 94 -19.23 4.21 -8.84
CA GLY A 94 -18.52 4.81 -7.73
C GLY A 94 -18.59 3.99 -6.45
N SER A 95 -19.30 2.87 -6.44
CA SER A 95 -19.31 1.96 -5.30
C SER A 95 -17.95 1.28 -5.14
N VAL A 96 -17.61 0.99 -3.90
CA VAL A 96 -16.34 0.33 -3.56
C VAL A 96 -16.65 -1.04 -2.98
N SER A 97 -16.01 -2.06 -3.54
CA SER A 97 -16.11 -3.41 -3.04
C SER A 97 -14.86 -3.74 -2.23
N TYR A 98 -15.06 -4.32 -1.04
CA TYR A 98 -13.96 -4.71 -0.16
C TYR A 98 -13.87 -6.23 -0.12
N SER A 99 -12.68 -6.74 -0.39
CA SER A 99 -12.40 -8.16 -0.34
C SER A 99 -10.99 -8.35 0.23
N PHE A 100 -10.89 -9.16 1.27
CA PHE A 100 -9.60 -9.47 1.90
C PHE A 100 -9.29 -10.94 1.69
N GLN A 101 -8.11 -11.19 1.18
CA GLN A 101 -7.56 -12.53 1.10
C GLN A 101 -6.15 -12.50 1.66
N THR A 102 -5.88 -13.44 2.56
CA THR A 102 -4.54 -13.66 3.09
C THR A 102 -4.34 -15.15 3.25
N ASP A 103 -3.14 -15.63 3.02
CA ASP A 103 -2.86 -17.03 3.17
C ASP A 103 -2.75 -17.43 4.64
N TRP A 104 -2.96 -18.73 4.90
CA TRP A 104 -2.96 -19.28 6.25
C TRP A 104 -1.63 -19.10 6.97
N ALA A 105 -0.52 -19.25 6.25
CA ALA A 105 0.81 -19.10 6.83
C ALA A 105 1.03 -17.66 7.32
N THR A 106 0.58 -16.67 6.57
CA THR A 106 0.65 -15.25 6.95
C THR A 106 -0.15 -15.00 8.23
N LEU A 107 -1.39 -15.45 8.30
CA LEU A 107 -2.24 -15.30 9.49
C LEU A 107 -1.61 -15.96 10.71
N LYS A 108 -1.09 -17.18 10.54
CA LYS A 108 -0.51 -17.94 11.64
C LYS A 108 0.72 -17.28 12.24
N ASN A 109 1.51 -16.60 11.43
CA ASN A 109 2.78 -16.01 11.85
C ASN A 109 2.65 -14.59 12.41
N LYS A 110 1.51 -13.94 12.23
CA LYS A 110 1.28 -12.57 12.70
C LYS A 110 0.79 -12.56 14.14
N LYS A 111 1.40 -11.73 14.98
CA LYS A 111 0.99 -11.53 16.37
C LYS A 111 -0.24 -10.63 16.45
N SER A 112 -0.23 -9.52 15.74
CA SER A 112 -1.37 -8.62 15.61
C SER A 112 -1.29 -7.95 14.24
N VAL A 113 -2.44 -7.72 13.62
CA VAL A 113 -2.51 -7.15 12.29
C VAL A 113 -3.46 -5.96 12.28
N ASP A 114 -2.98 -4.81 11.82
CA ASP A 114 -3.77 -3.61 11.59
C ASP A 114 -3.99 -3.43 10.07
N TYR A 115 -5.19 -3.06 9.71
CA TYR A 115 -5.54 -2.85 8.31
C TYR A 115 -5.82 -1.39 8.03
#